data_6d6e5171e92f6686939708ae4b9cd95e
#
_entry.id   6d6e5171e92f6686939708ae4b9cd95e
#
_cell.length_a   1.000
_cell.length_b   1.000
_cell.length_c   1.000
_cell.angle_alpha   90.00
_cell.angle_beta   90.00
_cell.angle_gamma   90.00
#
_symmetry.space_group_name_H-M   'P 1'
#
loop_
_entity.id
_entity.type
_entity.pdbx_description
1 polymer ?
#
loop_
_entity_poly.entity_id
_entity_poly.type
_entity_poly.pdbx_seq_one_letter_code
_entity_poly.pdbx_strand_id
1 'polypeptide(L)'
;MLGNSYIFTNDMPKMLAELTGAEVVHHTRGGARLAEQLNPETKLGAKTQKALAEEHWDYVVLQEMSNAPVTTREKFFQSAVALCKQIHAVGAKPVLYLTWAYQKDGAQMKKSGLDYEEMYQGLQDAYREAAVAGDALLADVGTAFYRKSVNQNLYADDGSHPNEDGSNLAAEIIAAVILDDFKSR
;
A
#
# COMPACT_ATOMS: atom_id res chain seq x y z
N MET A 1 -7.57 1.75 5.85
CA MET A 1 -6.49 1.76 4.82
C MET A 1 -6.11 3.20 4.47
N LEU A 2 -4.82 3.51 4.38
CA LEU A 2 -4.28 4.85 4.10
C LEU A 2 -3.44 4.79 2.81
N GLY A 3 -3.76 5.63 1.81
CA GLY A 3 -3.02 5.64 0.55
C GLY A 3 -3.72 6.40 -0.58
N ASN A 4 -3.67 5.87 -1.76
CA ASN A 4 -4.15 6.54 -2.97
C ASN A 4 -5.04 5.65 -3.86
N SER A 5 -5.08 5.96 -5.16
CA SER A 5 -5.93 5.24 -6.12
C SER A 5 -5.65 3.74 -6.21
N TYR A 6 -4.47 3.26 -5.89
CA TYR A 6 -4.20 1.82 -5.84
C TYR A 6 -5.03 1.08 -4.78
N ILE A 7 -5.56 1.80 -3.79
CA ILE A 7 -6.50 1.24 -2.81
C ILE A 7 -7.93 1.27 -3.33
N PHE A 8 -8.42 2.42 -3.84
CA PHE A 8 -9.84 2.54 -4.16
C PHE A 8 -10.23 2.12 -5.60
N THR A 9 -9.24 1.90 -6.50
CA THR A 9 -9.54 1.39 -7.85
C THR A 9 -10.19 0.00 -7.76
N ASN A 10 -11.22 -0.23 -8.58
CA ASN A 10 -12.03 -1.44 -8.64
C ASN A 10 -12.69 -1.82 -7.30
N ASP A 11 -12.89 -0.86 -6.40
CA ASP A 11 -13.51 -1.08 -5.08
C ASP A 11 -12.76 -2.12 -4.22
N MET A 12 -11.42 -2.14 -4.29
CA MET A 12 -10.58 -3.10 -3.58
C MET A 12 -10.83 -3.16 -2.06
N PRO A 13 -11.18 -2.05 -1.34
CA PRO A 13 -11.55 -2.13 0.07
C PRO A 13 -12.75 -3.04 0.33
N LYS A 14 -13.74 -3.09 -0.58
CA LYS A 14 -14.86 -4.01 -0.49
C LYS A 14 -14.43 -5.45 -0.70
N MET A 15 -13.56 -5.72 -1.70
CA MET A 15 -12.99 -7.06 -1.90
C MET A 15 -12.26 -7.54 -0.64
N LEU A 16 -11.48 -6.66 0.01
CA LEU A 16 -10.79 -6.98 1.26
C LEU A 16 -11.78 -7.26 2.40
N ALA A 17 -12.86 -6.49 2.51
CA ALA A 17 -13.91 -6.70 3.50
C ALA A 17 -14.60 -8.07 3.32
N GLU A 18 -14.91 -8.46 2.08
CA GLU A 18 -15.50 -9.76 1.77
C GLU A 18 -14.57 -10.93 2.10
N LEU A 19 -13.27 -10.79 1.84
CA LEU A 19 -12.27 -11.83 2.13
C LEU A 19 -11.98 -12.00 3.63
N THR A 20 -12.03 -10.92 4.39
CA THR A 20 -11.67 -10.94 5.82
C THR A 20 -12.85 -11.00 6.75
N GLY A 21 -14.05 -10.63 6.30
CA GLY A 21 -15.23 -10.42 7.15
C GLY A 21 -15.13 -9.17 8.03
N ALA A 22 -14.12 -8.31 7.81
CA ALA A 22 -13.89 -7.10 8.59
C ALA A 22 -14.60 -5.89 7.99
N GLU A 23 -14.88 -4.89 8.82
CA GLU A 23 -15.20 -3.55 8.34
C GLU A 23 -13.94 -2.87 7.79
N VAL A 24 -13.96 -2.41 6.55
CA VAL A 24 -12.82 -1.77 5.90
C VAL A 24 -13.13 -0.30 5.58
N VAL A 25 -12.47 0.59 6.28
CA VAL A 25 -12.52 2.04 6.04
C VAL A 25 -11.25 2.49 5.32
N HIS A 26 -11.36 3.45 4.41
CA HIS A 26 -10.19 3.99 3.75
C HIS A 26 -10.15 5.52 3.74
N HIS A 27 -8.95 6.08 3.96
CA HIS A 27 -8.64 7.49 3.77
C HIS A 27 -7.67 7.62 2.62
N THR A 28 -8.21 7.93 1.45
CA THR A 28 -7.48 7.92 0.19
C THR A 28 -7.81 9.15 -0.66
N ARG A 29 -6.86 9.52 -1.50
CA ARG A 29 -6.99 10.55 -2.53
C ARG A 29 -6.07 10.18 -3.70
N GLY A 30 -6.45 10.46 -4.93
CA GLY A 30 -5.59 10.23 -6.10
C GLY A 30 -4.20 10.84 -5.90
N GLY A 31 -3.16 10.03 -6.02
CA GLY A 31 -1.76 10.44 -5.84
C GLY A 31 -1.35 10.83 -4.42
N ALA A 32 -2.17 10.54 -3.39
CA ALA A 32 -1.80 10.82 -2.00
C ALA A 32 -0.53 10.08 -1.59
N ARG A 33 0.25 10.72 -0.72
CA ARG A 33 1.46 10.18 -0.11
C ARG A 33 1.27 9.93 1.37
N LEU A 34 2.03 9.03 1.96
CA LEU A 34 1.99 8.78 3.41
C LEU A 34 2.36 10.03 4.22
N ALA A 35 3.25 10.88 3.72
CA ALA A 35 3.56 12.16 4.32
C ALA A 35 2.34 13.10 4.47
N GLU A 36 1.37 13.02 3.55
CA GLU A 36 0.12 13.78 3.64
C GLU A 36 -0.79 13.26 4.76
N GLN A 37 -0.80 11.94 5.00
CA GLN A 37 -1.55 11.32 6.08
C GLN A 37 -1.07 11.76 7.48
N LEU A 38 0.22 12.11 7.58
CA LEU A 38 0.82 12.65 8.81
C LEU A 38 0.53 14.13 9.05
N ASN A 39 0.20 14.89 8.02
CA ASN A 39 0.05 16.34 8.10
C ASN A 39 -1.39 16.75 8.44
N PRO A 40 -1.69 17.17 9.69
CA PRO A 40 -3.04 17.56 10.11
C PRO A 40 -3.57 18.83 9.42
N GLU A 41 -2.71 19.60 8.77
CA GLU A 41 -3.12 20.81 8.02
C GLU A 41 -3.78 20.45 6.67
N THR A 42 -3.62 19.21 6.18
CA THR A 42 -4.32 18.73 4.99
C THR A 42 -5.65 18.11 5.37
N LYS A 43 -6.65 18.16 4.48
CA LYS A 43 -7.95 17.51 4.71
C LYS A 43 -7.81 16.01 4.95
N LEU A 44 -6.91 15.36 4.18
CA LEU A 44 -6.68 13.92 4.28
C LEU A 44 -5.98 13.57 5.59
N GLY A 45 -4.92 14.29 5.92
CA GLY A 45 -4.17 14.09 7.17
C GLY A 45 -5.02 14.40 8.40
N ALA A 46 -5.77 15.51 8.42
CA ALA A 46 -6.70 15.81 9.52
C ALA A 46 -7.70 14.68 9.77
N LYS A 47 -8.31 14.14 8.69
CA LYS A 47 -9.23 12.99 8.79
C LYS A 47 -8.52 11.75 9.35
N THR A 48 -7.32 11.46 8.88
CA THR A 48 -6.54 10.30 9.34
C THR A 48 -6.11 10.42 10.79
N GLN A 49 -5.56 11.58 11.18
CA GLN A 49 -5.12 11.81 12.56
C GLN A 49 -6.28 11.74 13.54
N LYS A 50 -7.45 12.29 13.15
CA LYS A 50 -8.67 12.19 13.95
C LYS A 50 -9.11 10.73 14.12
N ALA A 51 -9.21 9.95 13.03
CA ALA A 51 -9.62 8.56 13.09
C ALA A 51 -8.67 7.70 13.93
N LEU A 52 -7.36 7.92 13.82
CA LEU A 52 -6.38 7.22 14.66
C LEU A 52 -6.54 7.57 16.15
N ALA A 53 -6.95 8.80 16.48
CA ALA A 53 -7.09 9.23 17.87
C ALA A 53 -8.43 8.84 18.51
N GLU A 54 -9.51 8.75 17.73
CA GLU A 54 -10.87 8.65 18.25
C GLU A 54 -11.53 7.27 18.00
N GLU A 55 -10.98 6.46 17.08
CA GLU A 55 -11.57 5.20 16.65
C GLU A 55 -10.65 4.02 17.00
N HIS A 56 -11.22 2.82 17.12
CA HIS A 56 -10.46 1.60 17.35
C HIS A 56 -10.19 0.86 16.04
N TRP A 57 -8.93 0.45 15.87
CA TRP A 57 -8.46 -0.26 14.68
C TRP A 57 -7.67 -1.50 15.08
N ASP A 58 -7.93 -2.64 14.48
CA ASP A 58 -7.10 -3.83 14.64
C ASP A 58 -5.85 -3.74 13.74
N TYR A 59 -6.04 -3.30 12.50
CA TYR A 59 -4.98 -3.16 11.49
C TYR A 59 -5.11 -1.84 10.74
N VAL A 60 -3.97 -1.26 10.38
CA VAL A 60 -3.92 -0.09 9.48
C VAL A 60 -2.99 -0.38 8.31
N VAL A 61 -3.56 -0.51 7.12
CA VAL A 61 -2.82 -0.77 5.88
C VAL A 61 -2.30 0.54 5.30
N LEU A 62 -0.99 0.62 5.04
CA LEU A 62 -0.26 1.79 4.54
C LEU A 62 0.25 1.54 3.12
N GLN A 63 -0.14 2.39 2.17
CA GLN A 63 0.28 2.33 0.78
C GLN A 63 0.79 3.70 0.31
N GLU A 64 2.03 3.74 -0.18
CA GLU A 64 2.67 4.97 -0.70
C GLU A 64 2.37 5.17 -2.20
N MET A 65 2.57 6.39 -2.69
CA MET A 65 2.43 6.72 -4.10
C MET A 65 3.44 5.93 -4.95
N SER A 66 2.91 5.21 -5.93
CA SER A 66 3.52 4.22 -6.83
C SER A 66 5.07 4.11 -6.85
N ASN A 67 5.79 5.08 -7.44
CA ASN A 67 7.24 5.07 -7.56
C ASN A 67 7.98 5.86 -6.46
N ALA A 68 7.26 6.48 -5.53
CA ALA A 68 7.88 7.31 -4.48
C ALA A 68 8.82 6.53 -3.55
N PRO A 69 8.57 5.24 -3.23
CA PRO A 69 9.53 4.47 -2.45
C PRO A 69 10.90 4.31 -3.12
N VAL A 70 10.96 4.48 -4.45
CA VAL A 70 12.22 4.47 -5.21
C VAL A 70 12.76 5.89 -5.41
N THR A 71 11.91 6.82 -5.88
CA THR A 71 12.35 8.15 -6.31
C THR A 71 12.50 9.15 -5.16
N THR A 72 11.83 8.92 -4.05
CA THR A 72 11.89 9.73 -2.83
C THR A 72 11.97 8.84 -1.58
N ARG A 73 12.87 7.84 -1.63
CA ARG A 73 13.01 6.76 -0.65
C ARG A 73 13.05 7.24 0.79
N GLU A 74 13.88 8.24 1.09
CA GLU A 74 14.03 8.78 2.44
C GLU A 74 12.71 9.34 3.00
N LYS A 75 11.96 10.10 2.17
CA LYS A 75 10.66 10.65 2.59
C LYS A 75 9.63 9.55 2.82
N PHE A 76 9.62 8.53 1.97
CA PHE A 76 8.78 7.36 2.17
C PHE A 76 9.11 6.66 3.47
N PHE A 77 10.39 6.33 3.68
CA PHE A 77 10.86 5.63 4.89
C PHE A 77 10.45 6.37 6.16
N GLN A 78 10.78 7.66 6.26
CA GLN A 78 10.43 8.49 7.42
C GLN A 78 8.92 8.53 7.67
N SER A 79 8.13 8.69 6.62
CA SER A 79 6.66 8.76 6.74
C SER A 79 6.04 7.43 7.13
N ALA A 80 6.50 6.33 6.54
CA ALA A 80 6.02 4.98 6.84
C ALA A 80 6.31 4.62 8.30
N VAL A 81 7.55 4.81 8.75
CA VAL A 81 7.97 4.52 10.14
C VAL A 81 7.23 5.41 11.15
N ALA A 82 7.04 6.69 10.84
CA ALA A 82 6.28 7.59 11.72
C ALA A 82 4.81 7.16 11.85
N LEU A 83 4.15 6.76 10.76
CA LEU A 83 2.78 6.22 10.80
C LEU A 83 2.73 4.89 11.56
N CYS A 84 3.66 3.97 11.33
CA CYS A 84 3.72 2.72 12.09
C CYS A 84 3.80 3.00 13.60
N LYS A 85 4.63 3.95 14.02
CA LYS A 85 4.73 4.35 15.42
C LYS A 85 3.41 4.90 15.99
N GLN A 86 2.68 5.73 15.22
CA GLN A 86 1.37 6.24 15.63
C GLN A 86 0.34 5.10 15.74
N ILE A 87 0.34 4.17 14.79
CA ILE A 87 -0.56 3.02 14.75
C ILE A 87 -0.33 2.09 15.95
N HIS A 88 0.92 1.80 16.28
CA HIS A 88 1.25 1.04 17.49
C HIS A 88 0.81 1.76 18.77
N ALA A 89 0.97 3.08 18.83
CA ALA A 89 0.59 3.86 20.01
C ALA A 89 -0.91 3.81 20.32
N VAL A 90 -1.76 3.53 19.33
CA VAL A 90 -3.21 3.35 19.51
C VAL A 90 -3.63 1.86 19.61
N GLY A 91 -2.66 0.95 19.71
CA GLY A 91 -2.90 -0.48 19.88
C GLY A 91 -3.23 -1.24 18.60
N ALA A 92 -3.16 -0.61 17.45
CA ALA A 92 -3.37 -1.24 16.15
C ALA A 92 -2.05 -1.82 15.58
N LYS A 93 -2.15 -2.71 14.59
CA LYS A 93 -1.00 -3.28 13.89
C LYS A 93 -0.84 -2.69 12.49
N PRO A 94 0.32 -2.10 12.13
CA PRO A 94 0.56 -1.59 10.80
C PRO A 94 0.82 -2.73 9.80
N VAL A 95 0.30 -2.57 8.59
CA VAL A 95 0.54 -3.45 7.45
C VAL A 95 1.04 -2.62 6.29
N LEU A 96 2.28 -2.81 5.85
CA LEU A 96 2.79 -2.16 4.66
C LEU A 96 2.33 -2.91 3.40
N TYR A 97 1.59 -2.22 2.56
CA TYR A 97 1.14 -2.70 1.26
C TYR A 97 2.21 -2.40 0.21
N LEU A 98 3.14 -3.34 -0.01
CA LEU A 98 4.18 -3.26 -1.02
C LEU A 98 3.55 -3.37 -2.40
N THR A 99 3.59 -2.28 -3.15
CA THR A 99 3.03 -2.17 -4.49
C THR A 99 3.99 -2.70 -5.57
N TRP A 100 3.63 -2.60 -6.82
CA TRP A 100 4.30 -3.18 -7.98
C TRP A 100 4.98 -2.13 -8.87
N ALA A 101 5.94 -2.57 -9.68
CA ALA A 101 6.50 -1.76 -10.76
C ALA A 101 5.44 -1.51 -11.86
N TYR A 102 5.54 -0.38 -12.54
CA TYR A 102 4.69 -0.12 -13.71
C TYR A 102 4.81 -1.24 -14.75
N GLN A 103 3.80 -1.39 -15.58
CA GLN A 103 3.78 -2.41 -16.63
C GLN A 103 5.04 -2.34 -17.49
N LYS A 104 5.73 -3.46 -17.63
CA LYS A 104 6.94 -3.57 -18.46
C LYS A 104 6.65 -3.10 -19.89
N ASP A 105 7.55 -2.28 -20.45
CA ASP A 105 7.40 -1.66 -21.77
C ASP A 105 6.20 -0.68 -21.93
N GLY A 106 5.41 -0.48 -20.88
CA GLY A 106 4.29 0.46 -20.86
C GLY A 106 4.74 1.93 -20.92
N ALA A 107 3.80 2.81 -21.31
CA ALA A 107 4.06 4.24 -21.43
C ALA A 107 4.49 4.87 -20.09
N GLN A 108 3.88 4.43 -18.99
CA GLN A 108 4.20 4.96 -17.65
C GLN A 108 5.60 4.54 -17.20
N MET A 109 6.02 3.30 -17.52
CA MET A 109 7.38 2.84 -17.23
C MET A 109 8.43 3.68 -18.00
N LYS A 110 8.22 3.88 -19.29
CA LYS A 110 9.11 4.74 -20.13
C LYS A 110 9.17 6.18 -19.62
N LYS A 111 8.05 6.73 -19.16
CA LYS A 111 7.95 8.09 -18.62
C LYS A 111 8.62 8.24 -17.26
N SER A 112 8.71 7.18 -16.48
CA SER A 112 9.31 7.20 -15.13
C SER A 112 10.81 7.47 -15.14
N GLY A 113 11.50 7.15 -16.24
CA GLY A 113 12.95 7.19 -16.34
C GLY A 113 13.69 6.07 -15.60
N LEU A 114 12.94 5.10 -15.06
CA LEU A 114 13.46 3.91 -14.36
C LEU A 114 13.45 2.70 -15.30
N ASP A 115 14.35 1.76 -15.07
CA ASP A 115 14.24 0.40 -15.60
C ASP A 115 13.21 -0.40 -14.79
N TYR A 116 12.60 -1.41 -15.43
CA TYR A 116 11.57 -2.24 -14.79
C TYR A 116 12.09 -3.01 -13.56
N GLU A 117 13.28 -3.63 -13.72
CA GLU A 117 13.91 -4.39 -12.64
C GLU A 117 14.41 -3.46 -11.52
N GLU A 118 14.94 -2.30 -11.87
CA GLU A 118 15.32 -1.26 -10.89
C GLU A 118 14.11 -0.79 -10.06
N MET A 119 12.96 -0.54 -10.71
CA MET A 119 11.76 -0.14 -10.01
C MET A 119 11.25 -1.29 -9.12
N TYR A 120 11.19 -2.51 -9.64
CA TYR A 120 10.76 -3.68 -8.87
C TYR A 120 11.65 -3.88 -7.64
N GLN A 121 12.97 -3.97 -7.84
CA GLN A 121 13.90 -4.21 -6.74
C GLN A 121 13.93 -3.04 -5.74
N GLY A 122 13.88 -1.80 -6.23
CA GLY A 122 13.83 -0.61 -5.38
C GLY A 122 12.59 -0.56 -4.49
N LEU A 123 11.42 -0.98 -5.00
CA LEU A 123 10.20 -1.13 -4.20
C LEU A 123 10.37 -2.20 -3.13
N GLN A 124 10.90 -3.38 -3.50
CA GLN A 124 11.15 -4.48 -2.56
C GLN A 124 12.03 -4.03 -1.40
N ASP A 125 13.16 -3.41 -1.72
CA ASP A 125 14.15 -2.98 -0.72
C ASP A 125 13.57 -1.90 0.20
N ALA A 126 12.89 -0.89 -0.37
CA ALA A 126 12.35 0.23 0.40
C ALA A 126 11.24 -0.22 1.37
N TYR A 127 10.30 -1.03 0.91
CA TYR A 127 9.20 -1.49 1.76
C TYR A 127 9.66 -2.50 2.83
N ARG A 128 10.61 -3.40 2.51
CA ARG A 128 11.18 -4.33 3.50
C ARG A 128 11.95 -3.60 4.58
N GLU A 129 12.77 -2.61 4.22
CA GLU A 129 13.46 -1.76 5.18
C GLU A 129 12.48 -1.02 6.10
N ALA A 130 11.43 -0.41 5.53
CA ALA A 130 10.41 0.30 6.30
C ALA A 130 9.59 -0.64 7.19
N ALA A 131 9.28 -1.88 6.73
CA ALA A 131 8.56 -2.87 7.52
C ALA A 131 9.36 -3.30 8.75
N VAL A 132 10.65 -3.58 8.59
CA VAL A 132 11.54 -3.92 9.70
C VAL A 132 11.65 -2.76 10.70
N ALA A 133 11.90 -1.55 10.21
CA ALA A 133 12.07 -0.37 11.06
C ALA A 133 10.76 0.06 11.76
N GLY A 134 9.62 -0.19 11.14
CA GLY A 134 8.29 0.15 11.67
C GLY A 134 7.62 -0.97 12.47
N ASP A 135 8.27 -2.13 12.63
CA ASP A 135 7.66 -3.35 13.20
C ASP A 135 6.29 -3.63 12.58
N ALA A 136 6.25 -3.63 11.25
CA ALA A 136 5.03 -3.75 10.46
C ALA A 136 4.96 -5.10 9.73
N LEU A 137 3.75 -5.62 9.57
CA LEU A 137 3.50 -6.70 8.63
C LEU A 137 3.75 -6.21 7.20
N LEU A 138 4.14 -7.12 6.30
CA LEU A 138 4.39 -6.80 4.89
C LEU A 138 3.47 -7.63 3.99
N ALA A 139 2.57 -6.95 3.30
CA ALA A 139 1.77 -7.54 2.23
C ALA A 139 2.51 -7.36 0.89
N ASP A 140 3.27 -8.37 0.46
CA ASP A 140 4.15 -8.32 -0.72
C ASP A 140 3.36 -8.57 -2.02
N VAL A 141 2.52 -7.62 -2.37
CA VAL A 141 1.74 -7.65 -3.62
C VAL A 141 2.65 -7.45 -4.84
N GLY A 142 3.73 -6.67 -4.68
CA GLY A 142 4.68 -6.39 -5.75
C GLY A 142 5.34 -7.65 -6.33
N THR A 143 5.76 -8.59 -5.47
CA THR A 143 6.30 -9.88 -5.94
C THR A 143 5.24 -10.73 -6.66
N ALA A 144 4.00 -10.71 -6.19
CA ALA A 144 2.92 -11.44 -6.85
C ALA A 144 2.59 -10.86 -8.23
N PHE A 145 2.57 -9.54 -8.36
CA PHE A 145 2.44 -8.86 -9.65
C PHE A 145 3.59 -9.22 -10.58
N TYR A 146 4.84 -9.12 -10.11
CA TYR A 146 6.02 -9.46 -10.89
C TYR A 146 5.94 -10.88 -11.49
N ARG A 147 5.52 -11.85 -10.67
CA ARG A 147 5.41 -13.25 -11.10
C ARG A 147 4.24 -13.51 -12.03
N LYS A 148 3.05 -12.98 -11.70
CA LYS A 148 1.81 -13.27 -12.44
C LYS A 148 1.71 -12.46 -13.73
N SER A 149 2.25 -11.23 -13.78
CA SER A 149 2.17 -10.36 -14.97
C SER A 149 2.90 -10.91 -16.20
N VAL A 150 3.74 -11.91 -16.03
CA VAL A 150 4.38 -12.63 -17.16
C VAL A 150 3.34 -13.33 -18.05
N ASN A 151 2.26 -13.85 -17.47
CA ASN A 151 1.26 -14.66 -18.17
C ASN A 151 -0.17 -14.06 -18.10
N GLN A 152 -0.36 -12.99 -17.34
CA GLN A 152 -1.67 -12.39 -17.11
C GLN A 152 -1.53 -10.86 -17.08
N ASN A 153 -2.41 -10.15 -17.78
CA ASN A 153 -2.47 -8.70 -17.63
C ASN A 153 -3.15 -8.35 -16.30
N LEU A 154 -2.42 -7.68 -15.42
CA LEU A 154 -2.91 -7.19 -14.12
C LEU A 154 -3.08 -5.67 -14.08
N TYR A 155 -2.79 -4.99 -15.19
CA TYR A 155 -2.80 -3.54 -15.30
C TYR A 155 -4.00 -3.05 -16.09
N ALA A 156 -4.49 -1.86 -15.73
CA ALA A 156 -5.35 -1.06 -16.56
C ALA A 156 -4.57 -0.47 -17.76
N ASP A 157 -5.27 0.18 -18.68
CA ASP A 157 -4.69 0.71 -19.93
C ASP A 157 -3.55 1.72 -19.72
N ASP A 158 -3.49 2.36 -18.56
CA ASP A 158 -2.41 3.31 -18.23
C ASP A 158 -1.09 2.63 -17.83
N GLY A 159 -1.10 1.30 -17.63
CA GLY A 159 0.08 0.52 -17.25
C GLY A 159 0.59 0.81 -15.83
N SER A 160 -0.21 1.44 -14.98
CA SER A 160 0.11 1.81 -13.61
C SER A 160 -0.94 1.30 -12.63
N HIS A 161 -2.20 1.67 -12.82
CA HIS A 161 -3.30 1.20 -11.99
C HIS A 161 -3.56 -0.29 -12.21
N PRO A 162 -4.08 -0.99 -11.20
CA PRO A 162 -4.49 -2.38 -11.38
C PRO A 162 -5.79 -2.43 -12.19
N ASN A 163 -5.96 -3.45 -13.02
CA ASN A 163 -7.27 -3.86 -13.47
C ASN A 163 -7.99 -4.64 -12.35
N GLU A 164 -9.16 -5.21 -12.61
CA GLU A 164 -9.93 -5.95 -11.62
C GLU A 164 -9.16 -7.15 -11.06
N ASP A 165 -8.48 -7.92 -11.92
CA ASP A 165 -7.65 -9.06 -11.48
C ASP A 165 -6.47 -8.61 -10.61
N GLY A 166 -5.85 -7.47 -10.94
CA GLY A 166 -4.79 -6.86 -10.13
C GLY A 166 -5.28 -6.40 -8.77
N SER A 167 -6.47 -5.81 -8.69
CA SER A 167 -7.08 -5.41 -7.41
C SER A 167 -7.48 -6.60 -6.56
N ASN A 168 -8.05 -7.65 -7.17
CA ASN A 168 -8.36 -8.90 -6.48
C ASN A 168 -7.09 -9.54 -5.90
N LEU A 169 -6.02 -9.65 -6.69
CA LEU A 169 -4.73 -10.18 -6.22
C LEU A 169 -4.19 -9.39 -5.03
N ALA A 170 -4.29 -8.06 -5.07
CA ALA A 170 -3.85 -7.20 -3.97
C ALA A 170 -4.68 -7.46 -2.71
N ALA A 171 -6.01 -7.52 -2.83
CA ALA A 171 -6.91 -7.81 -1.72
C ALA A 171 -6.64 -9.19 -1.11
N GLU A 172 -6.44 -10.23 -1.93
CA GLU A 172 -6.11 -11.59 -1.47
C GLU A 172 -4.84 -11.63 -0.63
N ILE A 173 -3.78 -10.96 -1.07
CA ILE A 173 -2.50 -10.97 -0.36
C ILE A 173 -2.59 -10.19 0.95
N ILE A 174 -3.23 -9.02 0.95
CA ILE A 174 -3.45 -8.24 2.16
C ILE A 174 -4.31 -9.04 3.15
N ALA A 175 -5.40 -9.67 2.68
CA ALA A 175 -6.25 -10.52 3.50
C ALA A 175 -5.47 -11.69 4.11
N ALA A 176 -4.66 -12.38 3.31
CA ALA A 176 -3.86 -13.50 3.78
C ALA A 176 -2.92 -13.11 4.93
N VAL A 177 -2.21 -11.97 4.79
CA VAL A 177 -1.31 -11.45 5.83
C VAL A 177 -2.06 -11.10 7.12
N ILE A 178 -3.21 -10.44 7.01
CA ILE A 178 -4.03 -10.05 8.16
C ILE A 178 -4.60 -11.29 8.86
N LEU A 179 -5.17 -12.23 8.11
CA LEU A 179 -5.79 -13.43 8.67
C LEU A 179 -4.77 -14.40 9.29
N ASP A 180 -3.57 -14.48 8.74
CA ASP A 180 -2.50 -15.31 9.30
C ASP A 180 -2.01 -14.74 10.65
N ASP A 181 -1.77 -13.43 10.70
CA ASP A 181 -1.43 -12.76 11.97
C ASP A 181 -2.57 -12.87 13.00
N PHE A 182 -3.81 -12.70 12.59
CA PHE A 182 -4.97 -12.79 13.49
C PHE A 182 -5.11 -14.18 14.11
N LYS A 183 -4.86 -15.25 13.35
CA LYS A 183 -4.91 -16.64 13.85
C LYS A 183 -3.74 -16.98 14.78
N SER A 184 -2.65 -16.23 14.71
CA SER A 184 -1.46 -16.45 15.51
C SER A 184 -1.49 -15.77 16.90
N ARG A 185 -2.52 -14.98 17.16
CA ARG A 185 -2.76 -14.30 18.44
C ARG A 185 -3.48 -15.22 19.43
#